data_77fa7a8d3378d78134d6481186a2cf9a
#
_entry.id   77fa7a8d3378d78134d6481186a2cf9a
#
_cell.length_a   1.000
_cell.length_b   1.000
_cell.length_c   1.000
_cell.angle_alpha   90.00
_cell.angle_beta   90.00
_cell.angle_gamma   90.00
#
_symmetry.space_group_name_H-M   'P 1'
#
loop_
_entity.id
_entity.type
_entity.pdbx_description
1 polymer ?
#
loop_
_entity_poly.entity_id
_entity_poly.type
_entity_poly.pdbx_seq_one_letter_code
_entity_poly.pdbx_strand_id
1 'polypeptide(L)'
;MRRVLAFSLALVSACGGEGMTVSDAWTRPSPPGADEAAIYMVVKNDSGSRDRLLAASSPSCVVVTPHLTEIVDGVARMRESGLDELDLDPGSTLVLEPNAMHLMCLGLIGTLEAGEVLELDLEFREAGSIRVHALTDQR
;
A
#
# COMPACT_ATOMS: atom_id res chain seq x y z
N MET A 1 10.85 -27.42 46.35
CA MET A 1 10.73 -27.57 44.88
C MET A 1 9.98 -26.37 44.34
N ARG A 2 10.71 -25.43 43.76
CA ARG A 2 10.12 -24.24 43.14
C ARG A 2 9.92 -24.52 41.63
N ARG A 3 8.68 -24.55 41.19
CA ARG A 3 8.35 -24.66 39.76
C ARG A 3 8.49 -23.26 39.16
N VAL A 4 9.46 -23.10 38.26
CA VAL A 4 9.60 -21.91 37.42
C VAL A 4 8.65 -22.11 36.24
N LEU A 5 7.56 -21.33 36.20
CA LEU A 5 6.74 -21.22 35.01
C LEU A 5 7.47 -20.33 33.99
N ALA A 6 7.94 -20.92 32.92
CA ALA A 6 8.43 -20.20 31.76
C ALA A 6 7.22 -19.60 31.02
N PHE A 7 7.08 -18.28 31.10
CA PHE A 7 6.15 -17.55 30.24
C PHE A 7 6.79 -17.40 28.85
N SER A 8 6.32 -18.20 27.89
CA SER A 8 6.66 -18.00 26.49
C SER A 8 5.95 -16.74 25.99
N LEU A 9 6.73 -15.67 25.84
CA LEU A 9 6.27 -14.44 25.17
C LEU A 9 6.23 -14.72 23.67
N ALA A 10 5.03 -14.95 23.12
CA ALA A 10 4.83 -15.02 21.68
C ALA A 10 5.08 -13.63 21.09
N LEU A 11 6.18 -13.46 20.37
CA LEU A 11 6.41 -12.27 19.53
C LEU A 11 5.42 -12.32 18.38
N VAL A 12 4.36 -11.53 18.50
CA VAL A 12 3.50 -11.19 17.35
C VAL A 12 4.31 -10.21 16.49
N SER A 13 4.84 -10.69 15.38
CA SER A 13 5.47 -9.84 14.37
C SER A 13 4.39 -9.00 13.72
N ALA A 14 4.21 -7.76 14.17
CA ALA A 14 3.36 -6.79 13.49
C ALA A 14 4.07 -6.33 12.22
N CYS A 15 3.47 -6.56 11.03
CA CYS A 15 3.92 -5.99 9.76
C CYS A 15 3.61 -4.49 9.77
N GLY A 16 4.61 -3.64 10.08
CA GLY A 16 4.50 -2.19 10.07
C GLY A 16 5.62 -1.52 10.87
N GLY A 17 5.96 -0.27 10.52
CA GLY A 17 6.74 0.62 11.39
C GLY A 17 5.93 1.00 12.63
N GLU A 18 6.55 1.52 13.68
CA GLU A 18 5.87 1.90 14.92
C GLU A 18 4.65 2.78 14.67
N GLY A 19 3.46 2.27 14.97
CA GLY A 19 2.20 2.96 14.83
C GLY A 19 1.69 3.14 13.39
N MET A 20 2.43 2.75 12.38
CA MET A 20 1.97 2.74 10.98
C MET A 20 1.56 1.32 10.58
N THR A 21 0.32 1.16 10.11
CA THR A 21 -0.18 -0.13 9.65
C THR A 21 -0.69 -0.03 8.22
N VAL A 22 -0.42 -1.07 7.44
CA VAL A 22 -0.96 -1.24 6.09
C VAL A 22 -1.78 -2.52 6.07
N SER A 23 -3.01 -2.42 5.62
CA SER A 23 -3.94 -3.54 5.57
C SER A 23 -4.71 -3.59 4.26
N ASP A 24 -5.31 -4.74 3.97
CA ASP A 24 -6.16 -4.98 2.81
C ASP A 24 -5.52 -4.53 1.48
N ALA A 25 -4.23 -4.84 1.29
CA ALA A 25 -3.53 -4.53 0.07
C ALA A 25 -3.92 -5.51 -1.04
N TRP A 26 -4.33 -4.98 -2.19
CA TRP A 26 -4.76 -5.79 -3.33
C TRP A 26 -4.57 -5.08 -4.66
N THR A 27 -4.57 -5.85 -5.72
CA THR A 27 -4.55 -5.39 -7.11
C THR A 27 -5.48 -6.27 -7.95
N ARG A 28 -5.83 -5.83 -9.14
CA ARG A 28 -6.61 -6.65 -10.08
C ARG A 28 -5.71 -7.51 -10.95
N PRO A 29 -6.20 -8.66 -11.44
CA PRO A 29 -5.51 -9.42 -12.48
C PRO A 29 -5.25 -8.53 -13.69
N SER A 30 -4.05 -8.65 -14.26
CA SER A 30 -3.71 -7.93 -15.49
C SER A 30 -4.19 -8.69 -16.71
N PRO A 31 -4.87 -8.05 -17.67
CA PRO A 31 -5.14 -8.67 -18.95
C PRO A 31 -3.83 -8.90 -19.72
N PRO A 32 -3.80 -9.85 -20.67
CA PRO A 32 -2.63 -10.06 -21.50
C PRO A 32 -2.18 -8.79 -22.22
N GLY A 33 -0.90 -8.46 -22.12
CA GLY A 33 -0.31 -7.26 -22.72
C GLY A 33 -0.52 -5.97 -21.93
N ALA A 34 -1.14 -6.02 -20.75
CA ALA A 34 -1.20 -4.87 -19.86
C ALA A 34 0.19 -4.56 -19.30
N ASP A 35 0.53 -3.31 -19.28
CA ASP A 35 1.79 -2.78 -18.74
C ASP A 35 1.57 -1.89 -17.51
N GLU A 36 0.35 -1.82 -17.03
CA GLU A 36 -0.05 -1.05 -15.84
C GLU A 36 -0.95 -1.86 -14.92
N ALA A 37 -0.85 -1.59 -13.62
CA ALA A 37 -1.73 -2.16 -12.62
C ALA A 37 -2.00 -1.15 -11.50
N ALA A 38 -3.26 -1.00 -11.11
CA ALA A 38 -3.63 -0.19 -9.96
C ALA A 38 -3.54 -1.02 -8.68
N ILE A 39 -3.04 -0.41 -7.61
CA ILE A 39 -2.81 -1.04 -6.32
C ILE A 39 -3.56 -0.27 -5.24
N TYR A 40 -4.28 -0.98 -4.41
CA TYR A 40 -5.17 -0.47 -3.40
C TYR A 40 -4.79 -0.99 -2.02
N MET A 41 -5.01 -0.19 -0.98
CA MET A 41 -4.73 -0.57 0.40
C MET A 41 -5.31 0.44 1.38
N VAL A 42 -5.28 0.11 2.65
CA VAL A 42 -5.60 1.03 3.74
C VAL A 42 -4.33 1.27 4.56
N VAL A 43 -3.96 2.52 4.73
CA VAL A 43 -2.81 2.95 5.52
C VAL A 43 -3.31 3.74 6.71
N LYS A 44 -2.99 3.29 7.93
CA LYS A 44 -3.40 3.93 9.17
C LYS A 44 -2.20 4.41 9.97
N ASN A 45 -2.22 5.67 10.36
CA ASN A 45 -1.21 6.28 11.21
C ASN A 45 -1.70 6.35 12.66
N ASP A 46 -1.37 5.34 13.46
CA ASP A 46 -1.62 5.32 14.90
C ASP A 46 -0.40 5.78 15.71
N SER A 47 0.63 6.32 15.07
CA SER A 47 1.72 7.01 15.76
C SER A 47 1.23 8.37 16.32
N GLY A 48 1.88 8.90 17.29
CA GLY A 48 1.56 10.24 17.82
C GLY A 48 2.06 11.40 16.94
N SER A 49 2.60 11.12 15.75
CA SER A 49 3.26 12.10 14.88
C SER A 49 2.70 12.04 13.48
N ARG A 50 2.70 13.20 12.81
CA ARG A 50 2.42 13.29 11.38
C ARG A 50 3.48 12.55 10.57
N ASP A 51 3.06 11.85 9.53
CA ASP A 51 3.93 11.14 8.60
C ASP A 51 3.55 11.44 7.15
N ARG A 52 4.35 10.96 6.23
CA ARG A 52 4.11 11.09 4.78
C ARG A 52 4.65 9.88 4.05
N LEU A 53 3.89 9.35 3.10
CA LEU A 53 4.41 8.38 2.14
C LEU A 53 5.30 9.11 1.13
N LEU A 54 6.59 8.79 1.12
CA LEU A 54 7.59 9.44 0.27
C LEU A 54 7.78 8.73 -1.06
N ALA A 55 7.68 7.40 -1.05
CA ALA A 55 7.93 6.58 -2.22
C ALA A 55 7.27 5.20 -2.09
N ALA A 56 7.01 4.61 -3.23
CA ALA A 56 6.64 3.20 -3.34
C ALA A 56 7.44 2.56 -4.48
N SER A 57 7.80 1.31 -4.31
CA SER A 57 8.52 0.53 -5.32
C SER A 57 8.12 -0.92 -5.31
N SER A 58 8.34 -1.60 -6.42
CA SER A 58 8.10 -3.05 -6.57
C SER A 58 9.09 -3.64 -7.56
N PRO A 59 9.61 -4.86 -7.31
CA PRO A 59 10.43 -5.56 -8.30
C PRO A 59 9.64 -5.92 -9.57
N SER A 60 8.30 -5.91 -9.52
CA SER A 60 7.43 -6.20 -10.65
C SER A 60 6.99 -4.96 -11.45
N CYS A 61 7.46 -3.77 -11.08
CA CYS A 61 7.10 -2.50 -11.73
C CYS A 61 8.36 -1.69 -12.05
N VAL A 62 8.38 -1.04 -13.20
CA VAL A 62 9.46 -0.09 -13.51
C VAL A 62 9.40 1.10 -12.54
N VAL A 63 8.20 1.60 -12.28
CA VAL A 63 7.96 2.66 -11.30
C VAL A 63 6.58 2.50 -10.67
N VAL A 64 6.44 2.92 -9.40
CA VAL A 64 5.15 3.01 -8.71
C VAL A 64 4.90 4.45 -8.30
N THR A 65 3.80 5.01 -8.75
CA THR A 65 3.43 6.41 -8.48
C THR A 65 2.00 6.54 -7.96
N PRO A 66 1.72 7.55 -7.12
CA PRO A 66 0.35 7.81 -6.70
C PRO A 66 -0.46 8.50 -7.81
N HIS A 67 -1.68 8.04 -7.99
CA HIS A 67 -2.65 8.63 -8.93
C HIS A 67 -3.97 8.92 -8.21
N LEU A 68 -4.66 9.95 -8.68
CA LEU A 68 -5.99 10.31 -8.22
C LEU A 68 -6.96 10.26 -9.40
N THR A 69 -8.07 9.56 -9.23
CA THR A 69 -9.21 9.64 -10.14
C THR A 69 -10.19 10.69 -9.65
N GLU A 70 -10.51 11.64 -10.49
CA GLU A 70 -11.50 12.70 -10.23
C GLU A 70 -12.63 12.64 -11.25
N ILE A 71 -13.84 12.95 -10.82
CA ILE A 71 -14.98 13.11 -11.72
C ILE A 71 -15.10 14.59 -12.05
N VAL A 72 -14.88 14.94 -13.32
CA VAL A 72 -15.00 16.31 -13.83
C VAL A 72 -16.04 16.33 -14.94
N ASP A 73 -17.13 17.08 -14.74
CA ASP A 73 -18.27 17.14 -15.66
C ASP A 73 -18.83 15.75 -16.05
N GLY A 74 -18.93 14.85 -15.07
CA GLY A 74 -19.41 13.49 -15.24
C GLY A 74 -18.43 12.52 -15.91
N VAL A 75 -17.20 12.96 -16.17
CA VAL A 75 -16.13 12.14 -16.80
C VAL A 75 -15.04 11.82 -15.77
N ALA A 76 -14.71 10.55 -15.63
CA ALA A 76 -13.58 10.11 -14.80
C ALA A 76 -12.26 10.49 -15.49
N ARG A 77 -11.41 11.20 -14.75
CA ARG A 77 -10.06 11.58 -15.19
C ARG A 77 -9.05 11.16 -14.15
N MET A 78 -8.00 10.50 -14.59
CA MET A 78 -6.89 10.09 -13.74
C MET A 78 -5.71 11.01 -13.96
N ARG A 79 -5.08 11.45 -12.86
CA ARG A 79 -3.85 12.23 -12.89
C ARG A 79 -2.86 11.71 -11.83
N GLU A 80 -1.60 11.93 -12.07
CA GLU A 80 -0.60 11.74 -11.01
C GLU A 80 -0.87 12.72 -9.87
N SER A 81 -0.85 12.25 -8.63
CA SER A 81 -1.07 13.10 -7.47
C SER A 81 0.23 13.70 -6.95
N GLY A 82 0.11 14.84 -6.26
CA GLY A 82 1.25 15.43 -5.54
C GLY A 82 1.60 14.64 -4.28
N LEU A 83 2.85 14.76 -3.83
CA LEU A 83 3.32 14.10 -2.60
C LEU A 83 2.64 14.63 -1.34
N ASP A 84 2.14 15.86 -1.37
CA ASP A 84 1.39 16.49 -0.27
C ASP A 84 0.01 15.87 -0.06
N GLU A 85 -0.54 15.20 -1.07
CA GLU A 85 -1.79 14.45 -0.96
C GLU A 85 -1.64 13.11 -0.21
N LEU A 86 -0.41 12.72 0.12
CA LEU A 86 -0.06 11.49 0.84
C LEU A 86 0.33 11.74 2.30
N ASP A 87 -0.06 12.89 2.84
CA ASP A 87 0.15 13.23 4.25
C ASP A 87 -0.81 12.43 5.14
N LEU A 88 -0.27 11.93 6.26
CA LEU A 88 -1.00 11.18 7.28
C LEU A 88 -0.86 11.87 8.63
N ASP A 89 -1.88 12.59 9.05
CA ASP A 89 -1.95 13.16 10.39
C ASP A 89 -2.05 12.06 11.45
N PRO A 90 -1.68 12.34 12.72
CA PRO A 90 -1.86 11.38 13.80
C PRO A 90 -3.31 10.92 13.89
N GLY A 91 -3.55 9.61 13.93
CA GLY A 91 -4.87 8.99 13.98
C GLY A 91 -5.63 8.96 12.65
N SER A 92 -5.05 9.48 11.56
CA SER A 92 -5.69 9.48 10.25
C SER A 92 -5.54 8.14 9.51
N THR A 93 -6.45 7.93 8.57
CA THR A 93 -6.44 6.78 7.66
C THR A 93 -6.44 7.28 6.22
N LEU A 94 -5.49 6.77 5.44
CA LEU A 94 -5.43 6.97 3.99
C LEU A 94 -6.00 5.72 3.32
N VAL A 95 -7.11 5.87 2.60
CA VAL A 95 -7.73 4.78 1.85
C VAL A 95 -7.36 4.93 0.38
N LEU A 96 -6.63 3.95 -0.13
CA LEU A 96 -6.31 3.84 -1.55
C LEU A 96 -7.30 2.84 -2.16
N GLU A 97 -8.20 3.33 -3.01
CA GLU A 97 -9.34 2.55 -3.51
C GLU A 97 -9.68 2.89 -4.97
N PRO A 98 -10.43 2.02 -5.68
CA PRO A 98 -10.90 2.31 -7.03
C PRO A 98 -11.68 3.62 -7.11
N ASN A 99 -11.49 4.36 -8.19
CA ASN A 99 -12.12 5.65 -8.48
C ASN A 99 -11.77 6.78 -7.49
N ALA A 100 -10.70 6.62 -6.74
CA ALA A 100 -10.16 7.61 -5.81
C ALA A 100 -8.63 7.62 -5.90
N MET A 101 -7.96 7.94 -4.80
CA MET A 101 -6.51 7.82 -4.69
C MET A 101 -6.10 6.34 -4.75
N HIS A 102 -5.05 6.04 -5.49
CA HIS A 102 -4.44 4.70 -5.58
C HIS A 102 -2.97 4.79 -6.00
N LEU A 103 -2.25 3.70 -5.89
CA LEU A 103 -0.92 3.58 -6.47
C LEU A 103 -1.02 2.93 -7.85
N MET A 104 -0.22 3.41 -8.79
CA MET A 104 -0.08 2.82 -10.12
C MET A 104 1.29 2.18 -10.28
N CYS A 105 1.29 0.90 -10.59
CA CYS A 105 2.42 0.20 -11.15
C CYS A 105 2.51 0.52 -12.64
N LEU A 106 3.54 1.21 -13.05
CA LEU A 106 3.81 1.51 -14.45
C LEU A 106 4.98 0.65 -14.93
N GLY A 107 4.88 0.13 -16.15
CA GLY A 107 5.85 -0.82 -16.66
C GLY A 107 5.79 -2.14 -15.91
N LEU A 108 4.60 -2.76 -15.85
CA LEU A 108 4.42 -4.06 -15.22
C LEU A 108 5.29 -5.11 -15.93
N ILE A 109 6.11 -5.79 -15.15
CA ILE A 109 7.00 -6.87 -15.63
C ILE A 109 6.27 -8.20 -15.41
N GLY A 110 5.92 -8.85 -16.52
CA GLY A 110 5.14 -10.09 -16.50
C GLY A 110 3.63 -9.84 -16.41
N THR A 111 2.90 -10.78 -15.83
CA THR A 111 1.45 -10.75 -15.66
C THR A 111 1.08 -10.95 -14.20
N LEU A 112 -0.10 -10.47 -13.84
CA LEU A 112 -0.70 -10.70 -12.51
C LEU A 112 -1.93 -11.60 -12.69
N GLU A 113 -1.86 -12.80 -12.13
CA GLU A 113 -2.97 -13.74 -12.11
C GLU A 113 -3.61 -13.78 -10.72
N ALA A 114 -4.92 -14.07 -10.68
CA ALA A 114 -5.66 -14.18 -9.43
C ALA A 114 -4.97 -15.16 -8.46
N GLY A 115 -4.79 -14.75 -7.21
CA GLY A 115 -4.09 -15.51 -6.18
C GLY A 115 -2.60 -15.23 -6.08
N GLU A 116 -2.00 -14.57 -7.07
CA GLU A 116 -0.61 -14.13 -7.00
C GLU A 116 -0.47 -12.90 -6.10
N VAL A 117 0.73 -12.65 -5.62
CA VAL A 117 1.07 -11.52 -4.76
C VAL A 117 2.00 -10.56 -5.50
N LEU A 118 1.62 -9.30 -5.50
CA LEU A 118 2.50 -8.20 -5.91
C LEU A 118 3.20 -7.66 -4.67
N GLU A 119 4.52 -7.75 -4.64
CA GLU A 119 5.32 -7.25 -3.53
C GLU A 119 5.62 -5.77 -3.70
N LEU A 120 5.45 -4.99 -2.62
CA LEU A 120 5.68 -3.55 -2.57
C LEU A 120 6.54 -3.19 -1.38
N ASP A 121 7.39 -2.20 -1.56
CA ASP A 121 8.05 -1.47 -0.48
C ASP A 121 7.50 -0.03 -0.44
N LEU A 122 6.91 0.33 0.68
CA LEU A 122 6.44 1.69 0.97
C LEU A 122 7.46 2.37 1.86
N GLU A 123 7.85 3.58 1.50
CA GLU A 123 8.81 4.37 2.28
C GLU A 123 8.11 5.58 2.89
N PHE A 124 8.05 5.61 4.22
CA PHE A 124 7.47 6.70 4.99
C PHE A 124 8.59 7.55 5.59
N ARG A 125 8.33 8.84 5.77
CA ARG A 125 9.32 9.77 6.32
C ARG A 125 9.73 9.41 7.75
N GLU A 126 8.78 9.07 8.61
CA GLU A 126 9.04 8.75 10.03
C GLU A 126 9.01 7.24 10.28
N ALA A 127 8.02 6.52 9.78
CA ALA A 127 7.87 5.08 10.00
C ALA A 127 8.91 4.24 9.24
N GLY A 128 9.58 4.81 8.24
CA GLY A 128 10.58 4.11 7.46
C GLY A 128 9.96 3.20 6.39
N SER A 129 10.65 2.12 6.06
CA SER A 129 10.25 1.21 4.99
C SER A 129 9.33 0.10 5.51
N ILE A 130 8.20 -0.09 4.85
CA ILE A 130 7.22 -1.15 5.16
C ILE A 130 7.02 -2.00 3.91
N ARG A 131 7.26 -3.30 4.02
CA ARG A 131 6.96 -4.25 2.95
C ARG A 131 5.52 -4.68 2.99
N VAL A 132 4.85 -4.65 1.84
CA VAL A 132 3.44 -4.96 1.67
C VAL A 132 3.28 -6.03 0.59
N HIS A 133 2.38 -6.96 0.81
CA HIS A 133 2.01 -7.98 -0.16
C HIS A 133 0.57 -7.72 -0.64
N ALA A 134 0.43 -7.19 -1.85
CA ALA A 134 -0.87 -6.95 -2.46
C ALA A 134 -1.39 -8.22 -3.14
N LEU A 135 -2.53 -8.73 -2.69
CA LEU A 135 -3.16 -9.91 -3.28
C LEU A 135 -3.80 -9.54 -4.61
N THR A 136 -3.54 -10.34 -5.63
CA THR A 136 -4.24 -10.22 -6.92
C THR A 136 -5.61 -10.87 -6.82
N ASP A 137 -6.67 -10.04 -6.91
CA ASP A 137 -8.05 -10.42 -6.63
C ASP A 137 -9.02 -9.70 -7.59
N GLN A 138 -10.16 -10.33 -7.86
CA GLN A 138 -11.20 -9.81 -8.79
C GLN A 138 -12.32 -9.06 -8.07
N ARG A 139 -12.00 -8.21 -7.13
CA ARG A 139 -13.01 -7.38 -6.42
C ARG A 139 -13.64 -6.33 -7.34
#